data_190262be4a1a684a23d8c032a4985ca1
#
_entry.id   190262be4a1a684a23d8c032a4985ca1
#
_cell.length_a   1.000
_cell.length_b   1.000
_cell.length_c   1.000
_cell.angle_alpha   90.00
_cell.angle_beta   90.00
_cell.angle_gamma   90.00
#
_symmetry.space_group_name_H-M   'P 1'
#
loop_
_entity.id
_entity.type
_entity.pdbx_description
1 polymer ?
#
loop_
_entity_poly.entity_id
_entity_poly.type
_entity_poly.pdbx_seq_one_letter_code
_entity_poly.pdbx_strand_id
1 'polypeptide(L)'
;SFLLEKINELSLPGVAFKALKYRPSGTIYQNRVPRYDGQSCSGIQLILKDRNLFNPLLTVTSLMLLIEQLHPRHFRWEDGNYVDKLFGSNELTLFAAQKKSPIDLAAIWAMDVYKFSEFRKPFLLYK
;
A
#
# COMPACT_ATOMS: atom_id res chain seq x y z
N SER A 1 -16.45 -2.56 9.27
CA SER A 1 -15.18 -2.31 9.99
C SER A 1 -14.79 -0.86 9.72
N PHE A 2 -14.41 -0.14 10.76
CA PHE A 2 -14.04 1.28 10.66
C PHE A 2 -12.93 1.54 9.61
N LEU A 3 -11.93 0.66 9.52
CA LEU A 3 -10.90 0.74 8.48
C LEU A 3 -11.50 0.63 7.07
N LEU A 4 -12.47 -0.29 6.87
CA LEU A 4 -13.12 -0.47 5.56
C LEU A 4 -13.90 0.79 5.14
N GLU A 5 -14.58 1.42 6.07
CA GLU A 5 -15.28 2.67 5.84
C GLU A 5 -14.31 3.78 5.42
N LYS A 6 -13.25 3.97 6.20
CA LYS A 6 -12.23 4.98 5.94
C LYS A 6 -11.46 4.79 4.63
N ILE A 7 -11.12 3.55 4.26
CA ILE A 7 -10.44 3.32 2.97
C ILE A 7 -11.37 3.55 1.78
N ASN A 8 -12.66 3.25 1.92
CA ASN A 8 -13.64 3.51 0.86
C ASN A 8 -13.93 5.02 0.69
N GLU A 9 -13.83 5.81 1.77
CA GLU A 9 -13.93 7.28 1.69
C GLU A 9 -12.86 7.89 0.78
N LEU A 10 -11.68 7.28 0.67
CA LEU A 10 -10.60 7.75 -0.21
C LEU A 10 -10.92 7.61 -1.71
N SER A 11 -11.94 6.84 -2.07
CA SER A 11 -12.40 6.65 -3.45
C SER A 11 -11.26 6.34 -4.42
N LEU A 12 -10.36 5.43 -4.04
CA LEU A 12 -9.17 5.10 -4.83
C LEU A 12 -9.54 4.54 -6.22
N PRO A 13 -8.90 5.02 -7.30
CA PRO A 13 -9.31 4.68 -8.65
C PRO A 13 -9.06 3.20 -8.97
N GLY A 14 -9.97 2.58 -9.70
CA GLY A 14 -9.84 1.22 -10.22
C GLY A 14 -9.89 0.10 -9.19
N VAL A 15 -10.19 0.38 -7.93
CA VAL A 15 -10.20 -0.59 -6.84
C VAL A 15 -11.41 -0.42 -5.92
N ALA A 16 -11.88 -1.51 -5.34
CA ALA A 16 -12.86 -1.50 -4.26
C ALA A 16 -12.39 -2.41 -3.11
N PHE A 17 -12.90 -2.16 -1.93
CA PHE A 17 -12.55 -2.92 -0.75
C PHE A 17 -13.79 -3.53 -0.12
N LYS A 18 -13.67 -4.75 0.39
CA LYS A 18 -14.71 -5.39 1.20
C LYS A 18 -14.12 -6.09 2.41
N ALA A 19 -14.93 -6.24 3.46
CA ALA A 19 -14.54 -7.02 4.63
C ALA A 19 -14.40 -8.49 4.25
N LEU A 20 -13.37 -9.14 4.80
CA LEU A 20 -13.12 -10.56 4.67
C LEU A 20 -12.85 -11.16 6.04
N LYS A 21 -13.47 -12.31 6.32
CA LYS A 21 -13.05 -13.19 7.42
C LYS A 21 -12.31 -14.37 6.82
N TYR A 22 -11.16 -14.71 7.40
CA TYR A 22 -10.35 -15.83 6.95
C TYR A 22 -9.67 -16.49 8.15
N ARG A 23 -9.21 -17.70 7.95
CA ARG A 23 -8.47 -18.47 8.95
C ARG A 23 -7.19 -18.95 8.30
N PRO A 24 -6.04 -18.38 8.64
CA PRO A 24 -4.76 -18.89 8.18
C PRO A 24 -4.61 -20.34 8.63
N SER A 25 -4.19 -21.23 7.75
CA SER A 25 -3.97 -22.64 8.09
C SER A 25 -2.98 -23.28 7.13
N GLY A 26 -2.32 -24.32 7.62
CA GLY A 26 -1.43 -25.15 6.83
C GLY A 26 0.00 -24.67 6.78
N THR A 27 0.79 -25.35 5.97
CA THR A 27 2.20 -25.06 5.78
C THR A 27 2.35 -24.06 4.65
N ILE A 28 2.78 -22.86 4.97
CA ILE A 28 3.14 -21.86 3.99
C ILE A 28 4.64 -22.02 3.67
N TYR A 29 5.05 -21.38 2.60
CA TYR A 29 6.40 -21.31 2.08
C TYR A 29 7.51 -21.72 3.10
N GLN A 30 8.37 -22.66 2.75
CA GLN A 30 9.51 -23.14 3.55
C GLN A 30 9.13 -23.81 4.90
N ASN A 31 8.02 -24.55 4.96
CA ASN A 31 7.58 -25.25 6.18
C ASN A 31 7.32 -24.33 7.40
N ARG A 32 7.06 -23.05 7.18
CA ARG A 32 6.69 -22.13 8.25
C ARG A 32 5.18 -22.18 8.50
N VAL A 33 4.83 -22.25 9.78
CA VAL A 33 3.45 -22.10 10.21
C VAL A 33 3.04 -20.63 10.04
N PRO A 34 1.87 -20.32 9.46
CA PRO A 34 1.42 -18.95 9.32
C PRO A 34 1.22 -18.27 10.67
N ARG A 35 1.50 -16.99 10.74
CA ARG A 35 1.13 -16.19 11.91
C ARG A 35 -0.40 -16.27 12.08
N TYR A 36 -0.88 -16.46 13.31
CA TYR A 36 -2.29 -16.69 13.66
C TYR A 36 -2.90 -17.97 13.06
N ASP A 37 -2.11 -19.02 12.91
CA ASP A 37 -2.58 -20.32 12.41
C ASP A 37 -3.82 -20.80 13.17
N GLY A 38 -4.83 -21.26 12.43
CA GLY A 38 -6.11 -21.72 12.97
C GLY A 38 -7.01 -20.66 13.61
N GLN A 39 -6.57 -19.41 13.74
CA GLN A 39 -7.36 -18.32 14.33
C GLN A 39 -8.26 -17.63 13.30
N SER A 40 -9.45 -17.18 13.74
CA SER A 40 -10.33 -16.39 12.88
C SER A 40 -9.81 -14.95 12.81
N CYS A 41 -9.37 -14.53 11.62
CA CYS A 41 -8.88 -13.19 11.35
C CYS A 41 -9.88 -12.39 10.55
N SER A 42 -9.95 -11.10 10.82
CA SER A 42 -10.69 -10.13 9.99
C SER A 42 -9.70 -9.33 9.17
N GLY A 43 -10.01 -9.13 7.90
CA GLY A 43 -9.17 -8.38 6.98
C GLY A 43 -9.97 -7.62 5.95
N ILE A 44 -9.26 -7.00 5.04
CA ILE A 44 -9.83 -6.30 3.89
C ILE A 44 -9.38 -7.01 2.63
N GLN A 45 -10.33 -7.34 1.75
CA GLN A 45 -10.06 -7.84 0.42
C GLN A 45 -10.07 -6.68 -0.57
N LEU A 46 -9.00 -6.56 -1.34
CA LEU A 46 -8.90 -5.65 -2.47
C LEU A 46 -9.51 -6.34 -3.70
N ILE A 47 -10.39 -5.63 -4.39
CA ILE A 47 -11.04 -6.07 -5.62
C ILE A 47 -10.67 -5.12 -6.73
N LEU A 48 -9.93 -5.61 -7.71
CA LEU A 48 -9.57 -4.85 -8.89
C LEU A 48 -10.82 -4.66 -9.76
N LYS A 49 -11.20 -3.41 -10.02
CA LYS A 49 -12.36 -3.02 -10.82
C LYS A 49 -11.97 -2.60 -12.22
N ASP A 50 -10.93 -1.80 -12.35
CA ASP A 50 -10.40 -1.32 -13.62
C ASP A 50 -8.88 -1.29 -13.58
N ARG A 51 -8.24 -2.09 -14.43
CA ARG A 51 -6.77 -2.20 -14.51
C ARG A 51 -6.11 -0.93 -15.01
N ASN A 52 -6.77 -0.17 -15.87
CA ASN A 52 -6.21 1.04 -16.46
C ASN A 52 -6.19 2.21 -15.47
N LEU A 53 -7.14 2.22 -14.53
CA LEU A 53 -7.23 3.24 -13.49
C LEU A 53 -6.50 2.84 -12.19
N PHE A 54 -6.26 1.55 -12.00
CA PHE A 54 -5.65 1.05 -10.76
C PHE A 54 -4.20 1.48 -10.62
N ASN A 55 -3.92 2.21 -9.56
CA ASN A 55 -2.57 2.56 -9.15
C ASN A 55 -2.18 1.76 -7.89
N PRO A 56 -1.37 0.69 -8.02
CA PRO A 56 -1.00 -0.16 -6.90
C PRO A 56 -0.21 0.58 -5.82
N LEU A 57 0.66 1.50 -6.23
CA LEU A 57 1.50 2.25 -5.30
C LEU A 57 0.65 3.20 -4.45
N LEU A 58 -0.23 4.00 -5.08
CA LEU A 58 -1.18 4.84 -4.37
C LEU A 58 -2.07 4.02 -3.43
N THR A 59 -2.57 2.88 -3.88
CA THR A 59 -3.47 2.02 -3.10
C THR A 59 -2.78 1.47 -1.85
N VAL A 60 -1.58 0.91 -1.99
CA VAL A 60 -0.84 0.32 -0.87
C VAL A 60 -0.39 1.38 0.13
N THR A 61 0.15 2.50 -0.34
CA THR A 61 0.59 3.58 0.55
C THR A 61 -0.58 4.23 1.28
N SER A 62 -1.72 4.43 0.61
CA SER A 62 -2.94 4.93 1.25
C SER A 62 -3.40 4.00 2.37
N LEU A 63 -3.38 2.69 2.12
CA LEU A 63 -3.75 1.70 3.12
C LEU A 63 -2.79 1.70 4.31
N MET A 64 -1.47 1.73 4.06
CA MET A 64 -0.45 1.75 5.11
C MET A 64 -0.55 3.00 6.00
N LEU A 65 -0.63 4.18 5.39
CA LEU A 65 -0.76 5.45 6.12
C LEU A 65 -2.07 5.51 6.92
N LEU A 66 -3.16 4.99 6.35
CA LEU A 66 -4.45 4.94 7.04
C LEU A 66 -4.42 3.99 8.25
N ILE A 67 -3.81 2.81 8.12
CA ILE A 67 -3.66 1.86 9.23
C ILE A 67 -2.82 2.47 10.35
N GLU A 68 -1.72 3.12 10.02
CA GLU A 68 -0.87 3.82 10.99
C GLU A 68 -1.63 4.91 11.74
N GLN A 69 -2.40 5.74 11.02
CA GLN A 69 -3.22 6.79 11.60
C GLN A 69 -4.32 6.26 12.53
N LEU A 70 -4.98 5.17 12.14
CA LEU A 70 -6.09 4.58 12.91
C LEU A 70 -5.62 3.73 14.09
N HIS A 71 -4.41 3.18 14.00
CA HIS A 71 -3.88 2.25 15.00
C HIS A 71 -2.46 2.61 15.48
N PRO A 72 -2.19 3.87 15.89
CA PRO A 72 -0.84 4.35 16.19
C PRO A 72 -0.16 3.60 17.36
N ARG A 73 -0.95 2.92 18.20
CA ARG A 73 -0.41 2.12 19.31
C ARG A 73 -0.02 0.70 18.90
N HIS A 74 -0.51 0.21 17.77
CA HIS A 74 -0.34 -1.17 17.32
C HIS A 74 0.44 -1.28 16.02
N PHE A 75 0.43 -0.22 15.19
CA PHE A 75 1.23 -0.14 13.99
C PHE A 75 2.66 0.30 14.33
N ARG A 76 3.64 -0.36 13.75
CA ARG A 76 5.04 0.05 13.81
C ARG A 76 5.69 -0.21 12.48
N TRP A 77 6.46 0.76 12.03
CA TRP A 77 7.40 0.55 10.95
C TRP A 77 8.50 -0.39 11.45
N GLU A 78 8.91 -1.35 10.63
CA GLU A 78 9.97 -2.28 11.00
C GLU A 78 11.31 -1.56 11.17
N ASP A 79 12.08 -1.96 12.17
CA ASP A 79 13.38 -1.37 12.47
C ASP A 79 14.35 -1.50 11.28
N GLY A 80 15.25 -0.54 11.15
CA GLY A 80 16.25 -0.50 10.08
C GLY A 80 15.73 0.00 8.73
N ASN A 81 14.60 0.70 8.73
CA ASN A 81 14.02 1.34 7.54
C ASN A 81 13.77 0.37 6.39
N TYR A 82 13.28 -0.83 6.71
CA TYR A 82 13.07 -1.88 5.71
C TYR A 82 12.09 -1.44 4.61
N VAL A 83 11.01 -0.74 4.98
CA VAL A 83 10.06 -0.21 4.00
C VAL A 83 10.70 0.82 3.07
N ASP A 84 11.58 1.70 3.59
CA ASP A 84 12.29 2.69 2.79
C ASP A 84 13.23 2.03 1.76
N LYS A 85 13.86 0.91 2.13
CA LYS A 85 14.67 0.10 1.20
C LYS A 85 13.83 -0.51 0.08
N LEU A 86 12.61 -0.97 0.39
CA LEU A 86 11.69 -1.50 -0.61
C LEU A 86 11.15 -0.42 -1.56
N PHE A 87 10.89 0.77 -1.04
CA PHE A 87 10.42 1.92 -1.83
C PHE A 87 11.55 2.64 -2.57
N GLY A 88 12.80 2.46 -2.13
CA GLY A 88 13.94 3.17 -2.70
C GLY A 88 14.07 4.62 -2.23
N SER A 89 13.24 5.06 -1.29
CA SER A 89 13.27 6.39 -0.65
C SER A 89 12.64 6.34 0.73
N ASN A 90 12.89 7.36 1.55
CA ASN A 90 12.28 7.52 2.88
C ASN A 90 11.02 8.40 2.87
N GLU A 91 10.49 8.73 1.71
CA GLU A 91 9.34 9.63 1.58
C GLU A 91 8.10 9.10 2.27
N LEU A 92 7.82 7.79 2.16
CA LEU A 92 6.65 7.18 2.79
C LEU A 92 6.68 7.33 4.32
N THR A 93 7.80 7.01 4.96
CA THR A 93 7.95 7.12 6.42
C THR A 93 7.96 8.56 6.90
N LEU A 94 8.55 9.48 6.12
CA LEU A 94 8.48 10.92 6.39
C LEU A 94 7.05 11.45 6.27
N PHE A 95 6.28 11.03 5.26
CA PHE A 95 4.88 11.42 5.11
C PHE A 95 4.02 10.89 6.25
N ALA A 96 4.26 9.65 6.68
CA ALA A 96 3.62 9.08 7.86
C ALA A 96 3.88 9.92 9.11
N ALA A 97 5.15 10.21 9.39
CA ALA A 97 5.55 11.03 10.55
C ALA A 97 4.94 12.45 10.52
N GLN A 98 4.76 13.02 9.34
CA GLN A 98 4.16 14.35 9.14
C GLN A 98 2.64 14.30 9.02
N LYS A 99 2.00 13.13 9.09
CA LYS A 99 0.55 12.92 8.91
C LYS A 99 -0.01 13.53 7.62
N LYS A 100 0.79 13.48 6.55
CA LYS A 100 0.41 13.98 5.24
C LYS A 100 -0.51 13.01 4.49
N SER A 101 -1.21 13.55 3.50
CA SER A 101 -2.10 12.77 2.66
C SER A 101 -1.34 11.85 1.70
N PRO A 102 -1.77 10.59 1.50
CA PRO A 102 -1.22 9.71 0.48
C PRO A 102 -1.37 10.27 -0.95
N ILE A 103 -2.35 11.14 -1.18
CA ILE A 103 -2.57 11.80 -2.47
C ILE A 103 -1.42 12.78 -2.77
N ASP A 104 -0.93 13.51 -1.76
CA ASP A 104 0.20 14.43 -1.93
C ASP A 104 1.48 13.66 -2.28
N LEU A 105 1.69 12.50 -1.66
CA LEU A 105 2.82 11.63 -1.97
C LEU A 105 2.74 11.10 -3.41
N ALA A 106 1.55 10.67 -3.84
CA ALA A 106 1.33 10.22 -5.22
C ALA A 106 1.58 11.33 -6.24
N ALA A 107 1.27 12.58 -5.93
CA ALA A 107 1.53 13.73 -6.79
C ALA A 107 3.04 14.00 -6.96
N ILE A 108 3.83 13.85 -5.88
CA ILE A 108 5.30 13.96 -5.95
C ILE A 108 5.86 12.87 -6.87
N TRP A 109 5.46 11.63 -6.67
CA TRP A 109 5.92 10.51 -7.52
C TRP A 109 5.50 10.64 -8.98
N ALA A 110 4.31 11.18 -9.26
CA ALA A 110 3.87 11.44 -10.62
C ALA A 110 4.80 12.42 -11.36
N MET A 111 5.31 13.44 -10.66
CA MET A 111 6.30 14.37 -11.21
C MET A 111 7.62 13.69 -11.55
N ASP A 112 8.11 12.81 -10.67
CA ASP A 112 9.37 12.10 -10.91
C ASP A 112 9.24 11.05 -12.01
N VAL A 113 8.11 10.36 -12.08
CA VAL A 113 7.77 9.45 -13.19
C VAL A 113 7.71 10.22 -14.52
N TYR A 114 7.11 11.41 -14.52
CA TYR A 114 7.07 12.26 -15.72
C TYR A 114 8.48 12.68 -16.17
N LYS A 115 9.30 13.22 -15.27
CA LYS A 115 10.69 13.60 -15.58
C LYS A 115 11.49 12.43 -16.13
N PHE A 116 11.39 11.26 -15.50
CA PHE A 116 12.05 10.06 -15.97
C PHE A 116 11.53 9.59 -17.33
N SER A 117 10.23 9.69 -17.55
CA SER A 117 9.60 9.35 -18.85
C SER A 117 10.16 10.20 -19.99
N GLU A 118 10.34 11.51 -19.76
CA GLU A 118 10.99 12.40 -20.73
C GLU A 118 12.46 12.05 -20.93
N PHE A 119 13.21 11.87 -19.81
CA PHE A 119 14.62 11.53 -19.84
C PHE A 119 14.92 10.25 -20.61
N ARG A 120 14.11 9.21 -20.47
CA ARG A 120 14.36 7.91 -21.09
C ARG A 120 14.07 7.85 -22.60
N LYS A 121 13.29 8.81 -23.15
CA LYS A 121 12.87 8.79 -24.58
C LYS A 121 13.99 8.55 -25.59
N PRO A 122 15.17 9.20 -25.47
CA PRO A 122 16.27 8.98 -26.42
C PRO A 122 16.87 7.56 -26.39
N PHE A 123 16.63 6.82 -25.30
CA PHE A 123 17.18 5.48 -25.09
C PHE A 123 16.21 4.35 -25.48
N LEU A 124 14.97 4.70 -25.86
CA LEU A 124 13.99 3.70 -26.26
C LEU A 124 14.28 3.22 -27.69
N LEU A 125 14.44 1.90 -27.85
CA LEU A 125 14.64 1.25 -29.16
C LEU A 125 13.33 1.17 -29.95
N TYR A 126 12.19 1.18 -29.26
CA TYR A 126 10.85 1.11 -29.87
C TYR A 126 10.03 2.31 -29.39
N LYS A 127 9.26 2.88 -30.32
CA LYS A 127 8.34 4.00 -30.06
C LYS A 127 6.93 3.49 -29.78
#